data_95651f109f709be266ae160f7451533f
#
_entry.id   95651f109f709be266ae160f7451533f
#
_cell.length_a   1.000
_cell.length_b   1.000
_cell.length_c   1.000
_cell.angle_alpha   90.00
_cell.angle_beta   90.00
_cell.angle_gamma   90.00
#
_symmetry.space_group_name_H-M   'P 1'
#
loop_
_entity.id
_entity.type
_entity.pdbx_description
1 polymer ?
#
loop_
_entity_poly.entity_id
_entity_poly.type
_entity_poly.pdbx_seq_one_letter_code
_entity_poly.pdbx_strand_id
1 'polypeptide(L)'
;MAVPGNLASPGLRIVGGLIDVVILAIVIGIVEGITRGGHGASGLIGLAVALGYFGYFWSSRGQTIGMMVFGFRVRDIQTGQYPSVGKAVLRGFIWWLEVGFTICIIGAIGWLWQLWDPQRQAIHDKVAGTIVTTS
;
A
#
# COMPACT_ATOMS: atom_id res chain seq x y z
N MET A 1 -3.51 5.87 -22.01
CA MET A 1 -2.18 6.50 -21.91
C MET A 1 -1.16 5.46 -21.46
N ALA A 2 0.01 5.44 -22.07
CA ALA A 2 1.07 4.52 -21.63
C ALA A 2 1.67 4.98 -20.31
N VAL A 3 1.81 4.05 -19.37
CA VAL A 3 2.43 4.33 -18.07
C VAL A 3 3.94 4.19 -18.23
N PRO A 4 4.76 5.15 -17.78
CA PRO A 4 6.21 5.06 -17.89
C PRO A 4 6.80 3.95 -17.03
N GLY A 5 7.91 3.38 -17.52
CA GLY A 5 8.63 2.33 -16.81
C GLY A 5 8.07 0.94 -17.05
N ASN A 6 8.78 -0.05 -16.55
CA ASN A 6 8.38 -1.45 -16.61
C ASN A 6 7.55 -1.81 -15.36
N LEU A 7 6.74 -2.85 -15.49
CA LEU A 7 5.98 -3.36 -14.35
C LEU A 7 6.92 -3.92 -13.27
N ALA A 8 6.66 -3.56 -12.03
CA ALA A 8 7.44 -4.03 -10.89
C ALA A 8 7.25 -5.54 -10.67
N SER A 9 8.30 -6.21 -10.23
CA SER A 9 8.24 -7.63 -9.88
C SER A 9 7.27 -7.87 -8.71
N PRO A 10 6.30 -8.79 -8.85
CA PRO A 10 5.39 -9.10 -7.76
C PRO A 10 6.10 -9.59 -6.50
N GLY A 11 7.13 -10.42 -6.65
CA GLY A 11 7.90 -10.93 -5.50
C GLY A 11 8.56 -9.82 -4.70
N LEU A 12 9.23 -8.89 -5.38
CA LEU A 12 9.87 -7.74 -4.73
C LEU A 12 8.85 -6.76 -4.17
N ARG A 13 7.68 -6.62 -4.79
CA ARG A 13 6.60 -5.81 -4.23
C ARG A 13 6.10 -6.38 -2.90
N ILE A 14 6.00 -7.70 -2.79
CA ILE A 14 5.62 -8.36 -1.55
C ILE A 14 6.68 -8.08 -0.47
N VAL A 15 7.96 -8.19 -0.80
CA VAL A 15 9.04 -7.86 0.15
C VAL A 15 8.98 -6.40 0.59
N GLY A 16 8.77 -5.48 -0.35
CA GLY A 16 8.59 -4.05 -0.04
C GLY A 16 7.38 -3.81 0.88
N GLY A 17 6.28 -4.51 0.62
CA GLY A 17 5.09 -4.46 1.46
C GLY A 17 5.33 -4.98 2.88
N LEU A 18 6.13 -6.03 3.01
CA LEU A 18 6.53 -6.54 4.34
C LEU A 18 7.36 -5.51 5.11
N ILE A 19 8.24 -4.79 4.43
CA ILE A 19 8.99 -3.68 5.04
C ILE A 19 8.01 -2.62 5.54
N ASP A 20 7.01 -2.26 4.74
CA ASP A 20 5.99 -1.28 5.14
C ASP A 20 5.17 -1.78 6.35
N VAL A 21 4.83 -3.07 6.39
CA VAL A 21 4.13 -3.67 7.54
C VAL A 21 4.95 -3.49 8.81
N VAL A 22 6.25 -3.76 8.76
CA VAL A 22 7.14 -3.62 9.92
C VAL A 22 7.22 -2.15 10.35
N ILE A 23 7.38 -1.22 9.41
CA ILE A 23 7.43 0.22 9.70
C ILE A 23 6.12 0.67 10.35
N LEU A 24 4.98 0.29 9.78
CA LEU A 24 3.68 0.65 10.33
C LEU A 24 3.46 0.04 11.72
N ALA A 25 3.86 -1.20 11.93
CA ALA A 25 3.76 -1.84 13.24
C ALA A 25 4.54 -1.07 14.32
N ILE A 26 5.75 -0.63 13.99
CA ILE A 26 6.59 0.15 14.90
C ILE A 26 5.93 1.51 15.19
N VAL A 27 5.53 2.24 14.15
CA VAL A 27 4.93 3.58 14.30
C VAL A 27 3.62 3.50 15.06
N ILE A 28 2.75 2.55 14.72
CA ILE A 28 1.46 2.35 15.40
C ILE A 28 1.71 2.02 16.88
N GLY A 29 2.65 1.13 17.16
CA GLY A 29 3.00 0.78 18.53
C GLY A 29 3.49 1.98 19.35
N ILE A 30 4.30 2.85 18.75
CA ILE A 30 4.77 4.07 19.41
C ILE A 30 3.60 5.02 19.67
N VAL A 31 2.74 5.26 18.68
CA VAL A 31 1.59 6.16 18.82
C VAL A 31 0.63 5.64 19.89
N GLU A 32 0.33 4.36 19.88
CA GLU A 32 -0.54 3.73 20.89
C GLU A 32 0.06 3.84 22.29
N GLY A 33 1.36 3.63 22.41
CA GLY A 33 2.07 3.77 23.69
C GLY A 33 2.03 5.19 24.23
N ILE A 34 2.17 6.19 23.36
CA ILE A 34 2.11 7.62 23.76
C ILE A 34 0.67 8.02 24.14
N THR A 35 -0.30 7.61 23.33
CA THR A 35 -1.70 8.00 23.53
C THR A 35 -2.40 7.15 24.61
N ARG A 36 -1.80 6.03 24.98
CA ARG A 36 -2.39 5.04 25.89
C ARG A 36 -3.80 4.65 25.45
N GLY A 37 -3.98 4.48 24.13
CA GLY A 37 -5.25 4.08 23.55
C GLY A 37 -5.72 2.73 24.10
N GLY A 38 -6.97 2.64 24.51
CA GLY A 38 -7.57 1.37 24.90
C GLY A 38 -7.76 0.45 23.72
N HIS A 39 -8.09 -0.82 23.97
CA HIS A 39 -8.25 -1.84 22.93
C HIS A 39 -9.22 -1.44 21.82
N GLY A 40 -10.26 -0.65 22.12
CA GLY A 40 -11.21 -0.19 21.11
C GLY A 40 -10.67 0.92 20.21
N ALA A 41 -9.67 1.67 20.67
CA ALA A 41 -9.07 2.78 19.92
C ALA A 41 -7.90 2.33 19.05
N SER A 42 -7.23 1.23 19.37
CA SER A 42 -6.01 0.81 18.67
C SER A 42 -6.24 0.50 17.19
N GLY A 43 -7.37 -0.10 16.84
CA GLY A 43 -7.72 -0.35 15.44
C GLY A 43 -7.91 0.93 14.65
N LEU A 44 -8.55 1.95 15.24
CA LEU A 44 -8.76 3.26 14.60
C LEU A 44 -7.45 4.03 14.49
N ILE A 45 -6.60 3.97 15.51
CA ILE A 45 -5.27 4.58 15.49
C ILE A 45 -4.43 3.94 14.38
N GLY A 46 -4.43 2.63 14.29
CA GLY A 46 -3.71 1.89 13.25
C GLY A 46 -4.17 2.27 11.85
N LEU A 47 -5.48 2.33 11.64
CA LEU A 47 -6.07 2.74 10.36
C LEU A 47 -5.67 4.17 10.01
N ALA A 48 -5.78 5.10 10.96
CA ALA A 48 -5.44 6.51 10.73
C ALA A 48 -3.96 6.67 10.36
N VAL A 49 -3.05 5.99 11.06
CA VAL A 49 -1.63 6.01 10.77
C VAL A 49 -1.35 5.45 9.38
N ALA A 50 -1.95 4.31 9.03
CA ALA A 50 -1.77 3.68 7.72
C ALA A 50 -2.27 4.57 6.60
N LEU A 51 -3.46 5.15 6.71
CA LEU A 51 -4.03 6.04 5.69
C LEU A 51 -3.18 7.30 5.52
N GLY A 52 -2.68 7.87 6.61
CA GLY A 52 -1.76 9.01 6.56
C GLY A 52 -0.45 8.66 5.87
N TYR A 53 0.14 7.53 6.22
CA TYR A 53 1.38 7.03 5.63
C TYR A 53 1.22 6.83 4.12
N PHE A 54 0.26 6.02 3.70
CA PHE A 54 0.05 5.72 2.30
C PHE A 54 -0.47 6.92 1.51
N GLY A 55 -1.40 7.69 2.07
CA GLY A 55 -1.91 8.88 1.42
C GLY A 55 -0.82 9.89 1.11
N TYR A 56 0.05 10.14 2.06
CA TYR A 56 1.17 11.06 1.87
C TYR A 56 2.21 10.52 0.88
N PHE A 57 2.73 9.31 1.14
CA PHE A 57 3.85 8.79 0.36
C PHE A 57 3.47 8.47 -1.09
N TRP A 58 2.33 7.86 -1.31
CA TRP A 58 1.93 7.52 -2.67
C TRP A 58 1.52 8.75 -3.49
N SER A 59 0.89 9.75 -2.89
CA SER A 59 0.48 10.94 -3.63
C SER A 59 1.63 11.90 -3.89
N SER A 60 2.57 12.04 -2.95
CA SER A 60 3.67 12.99 -3.07
C SER A 60 4.89 12.43 -3.77
N ARG A 61 5.22 11.16 -3.54
CA ARG A 61 6.45 10.53 -4.06
C ARG A 61 6.17 9.34 -4.95
N GLY A 62 4.94 8.85 -4.97
CA GLY A 62 4.58 7.63 -5.69
C GLY A 62 5.16 6.37 -5.07
N GLN A 63 5.76 6.45 -3.88
CA GLN A 63 6.41 5.29 -3.27
C GLN A 63 6.45 5.41 -1.76
N THR A 64 6.24 4.28 -1.09
CA THR A 64 6.46 4.14 0.34
C THR A 64 7.94 3.90 0.61
N ILE A 65 8.33 3.88 1.90
CA ILE A 65 9.70 3.57 2.28
C ILE A 65 10.10 2.17 1.80
N GLY A 66 9.20 1.18 1.93
CA GLY A 66 9.46 -0.17 1.43
C GLY A 66 9.67 -0.21 -0.09
N MET A 67 8.92 0.60 -0.83
CA MET A 67 9.08 0.71 -2.28
C MET A 67 10.37 1.43 -2.68
N MET A 68 10.84 2.37 -1.87
CA MET A 68 12.09 3.09 -2.12
C MET A 68 13.30 2.14 -2.17
N VAL A 69 13.26 1.06 -1.40
CA VAL A 69 14.34 0.06 -1.37
C VAL A 69 14.55 -0.55 -2.76
N PHE A 70 13.47 -0.75 -3.52
CA PHE A 70 13.50 -1.40 -4.84
C PHE A 70 13.29 -0.43 -6.00
N GLY A 71 13.13 0.87 -5.72
CA GLY A 71 12.91 1.87 -6.76
C GLY A 71 11.55 1.79 -7.44
N PHE A 72 10.53 1.24 -6.78
CA PHE A 72 9.19 1.13 -7.33
C PHE A 72 8.39 2.41 -7.14
N ARG A 73 7.47 2.68 -8.10
CA ARG A 73 6.55 3.80 -8.01
C ARG A 73 5.15 3.40 -8.40
N VAL A 74 4.18 3.92 -7.65
CA VAL A 74 2.76 3.78 -7.96
C VAL A 74 2.38 4.88 -8.94
N ARG A 75 1.64 4.53 -9.99
CA ARG A 75 1.15 5.48 -10.97
C ARG A 75 -0.32 5.25 -11.25
N ASP A 76 -1.03 6.33 -11.49
CA ASP A 76 -2.40 6.30 -11.95
C ASP A 76 -2.40 5.78 -13.40
N ILE A 77 -3.22 4.78 -13.68
CA ILE A 77 -3.27 4.18 -15.03
C ILE A 77 -3.72 5.19 -16.07
N GLN A 78 -4.64 6.09 -15.71
CA GLN A 78 -5.22 7.05 -16.64
C GLN A 78 -4.27 8.18 -17.00
N THR A 79 -3.48 8.66 -16.03
CA THR A 79 -2.65 9.85 -16.20
C THR A 79 -1.17 9.57 -16.32
N GLY A 80 -0.70 8.41 -15.85
CA GLY A 80 0.71 8.09 -15.75
C GLY A 80 1.45 8.84 -14.64
N GLN A 81 0.74 9.71 -13.92
CA GLN A 81 1.29 10.47 -12.80
C GLN A 81 1.10 9.72 -11.48
N TYR A 82 1.64 10.24 -10.40
CA TYR A 82 1.37 9.70 -9.07
C TYR A 82 -0.12 9.83 -8.75
N PRO A 83 -0.71 8.89 -7.98
CA PRO A 83 -2.12 8.97 -7.68
C PRO A 83 -2.45 10.21 -6.86
N SER A 84 -3.69 10.69 -7.00
CA SER A 84 -4.20 11.76 -6.14
C SER A 84 -4.25 11.29 -4.69
N VAL A 85 -4.35 12.24 -3.75
CA VAL A 85 -4.49 11.90 -2.32
C VAL A 85 -5.69 10.98 -2.09
N GLY A 86 -6.82 11.25 -2.75
CA GLY A 86 -8.02 10.41 -2.63
C GLY A 86 -7.77 8.97 -3.08
N LYS A 87 -7.13 8.78 -4.23
CA LYS A 87 -6.78 7.43 -4.73
C LYS A 87 -5.74 6.75 -3.85
N ALA A 88 -4.75 7.50 -3.35
CA ALA A 88 -3.73 6.98 -2.45
C ALA A 88 -4.35 6.50 -1.13
N VAL A 89 -5.28 7.26 -0.57
CA VAL A 89 -6.00 6.88 0.65
C VAL A 89 -6.88 5.65 0.41
N LEU A 90 -7.62 5.63 -0.70
CA LEU A 90 -8.45 4.47 -1.06
C LEU A 90 -7.59 3.22 -1.22
N ARG A 91 -6.47 3.32 -1.93
CA ARG A 91 -5.52 2.22 -2.12
C ARG A 91 -4.99 1.74 -0.76
N GLY A 92 -4.64 2.66 0.13
CA GLY A 92 -4.15 2.35 1.48
C GLY A 92 -5.20 1.66 2.33
N PHE A 93 -6.46 2.07 2.23
CA PHE A 93 -7.57 1.44 2.93
C PHE A 93 -7.75 -0.02 2.49
N ILE A 94 -7.76 -0.27 1.18
CA ILE A 94 -7.88 -1.64 0.65
C ILE A 94 -6.66 -2.47 1.04
N TRP A 95 -5.45 -1.91 0.96
CA TRP A 95 -4.22 -2.58 1.39
C TRP A 95 -4.30 -2.98 2.88
N TRP A 96 -4.81 -2.07 3.71
CA TRP A 96 -5.00 -2.33 5.14
C TRP A 96 -5.96 -3.50 5.37
N LEU A 97 -7.07 -3.54 4.62
CA LEU A 97 -8.02 -4.65 4.69
C LEU A 97 -7.39 -5.96 4.23
N GLU A 98 -6.63 -5.94 3.14
CA GLU A 98 -5.96 -7.14 2.62
C GLU A 98 -5.01 -7.71 3.66
N VAL A 99 -4.17 -6.89 4.26
CA VAL A 99 -3.22 -7.32 5.28
C VAL A 99 -3.94 -7.76 6.55
N GLY A 100 -4.94 -6.99 6.98
CA GLY A 100 -5.70 -7.32 8.18
C GLY A 100 -6.50 -8.62 8.09
N PHE A 101 -7.00 -8.95 6.89
CA PHE A 101 -7.76 -10.17 6.65
C PHE A 101 -6.93 -11.30 6.03
N THR A 102 -5.61 -11.20 6.07
CA THR A 102 -4.71 -12.24 5.53
C THR A 102 -4.96 -13.59 6.19
N ILE A 103 -5.25 -13.63 7.49
CA ILE A 103 -5.55 -14.86 8.23
C ILE A 103 -6.79 -15.54 7.66
N CYS A 104 -7.75 -14.78 7.14
CA CYS A 104 -8.98 -15.32 6.54
C CYS A 104 -8.81 -15.75 5.09
N ILE A 105 -7.60 -15.83 4.57
CA ILE A 105 -7.28 -16.22 3.18
C ILE A 105 -7.76 -15.16 2.17
N ILE A 106 -8.96 -14.59 2.33
CA ILE A 106 -9.54 -13.59 1.43
C ILE A 106 -8.61 -12.39 1.29
N GLY A 107 -8.05 -11.90 2.39
CA GLY A 107 -7.07 -10.81 2.36
C GLY A 107 -5.80 -11.21 1.65
N ALA A 108 -5.33 -12.44 1.88
CA ALA A 108 -4.13 -12.96 1.20
C ALA A 108 -4.33 -13.04 -0.31
N ILE A 109 -5.49 -13.50 -0.79
CA ILE A 109 -5.82 -13.51 -2.21
C ILE A 109 -5.73 -12.09 -2.79
N GLY A 110 -6.17 -11.09 -2.05
CA GLY A 110 -6.13 -9.70 -2.49
C GLY A 110 -4.73 -9.23 -2.85
N TRP A 111 -3.76 -9.37 -1.94
CA TRP A 111 -2.41 -8.90 -2.22
C TRP A 111 -1.57 -9.91 -3.03
N LEU A 112 -1.94 -11.19 -3.06
CA LEU A 112 -1.30 -12.18 -3.93
C LEU A 112 -1.76 -12.10 -5.39
N TRP A 113 -2.89 -11.43 -5.67
CA TRP A 113 -3.47 -11.34 -7.01
C TRP A 113 -2.46 -10.85 -8.06
N GLN A 114 -1.51 -10.02 -7.66
CA GLN A 114 -0.47 -9.51 -8.55
C GLN A 114 0.43 -10.61 -9.16
N LEU A 115 0.46 -11.79 -8.58
CA LEU A 115 1.31 -12.88 -9.06
C LEU A 115 0.85 -13.46 -10.40
N TRP A 116 -0.45 -13.39 -10.69
CA TRP A 116 -1.01 -13.93 -11.94
C TRP A 116 -1.72 -12.88 -12.81
N ASP A 117 -1.81 -11.65 -12.35
CA ASP A 117 -2.47 -10.60 -13.12
C ASP A 117 -1.57 -10.12 -14.27
N PRO A 118 -2.10 -9.93 -15.49
CA PRO A 118 -1.29 -9.45 -16.62
C PRO A 118 -0.62 -8.10 -16.37
N GLN A 119 -1.25 -7.21 -15.59
CA GLN A 119 -0.71 -5.91 -15.23
C GLN A 119 -0.02 -5.93 -13.86
N ARG A 120 0.13 -7.11 -13.27
CA ARG A 120 0.72 -7.30 -11.94
C ARG A 120 0.07 -6.41 -10.89
N GLN A 121 -1.25 -6.30 -10.96
CA GLN A 121 -2.06 -5.53 -10.01
C GLN A 121 -2.56 -6.43 -8.89
N ALA A 122 -2.35 -6.00 -7.64
CA ALA A 122 -3.09 -6.53 -6.50
C ALA A 122 -4.49 -5.91 -6.49
N ILE A 123 -5.37 -6.37 -5.63
CA ILE A 123 -6.74 -5.84 -5.57
C ILE A 123 -6.75 -4.36 -5.20
N HIS A 124 -5.87 -3.92 -4.29
CA HIS A 124 -5.78 -2.49 -3.94
C HIS A 124 -5.36 -1.63 -5.14
N ASP A 125 -4.53 -2.17 -6.06
CA ASP A 125 -4.20 -1.46 -7.30
C ASP A 125 -5.42 -1.32 -8.20
N LYS A 126 -6.20 -2.40 -8.35
CA LYS A 126 -7.38 -2.41 -9.21
C LYS A 126 -8.47 -1.47 -8.72
N VAL A 127 -8.72 -1.45 -7.42
CA VAL A 127 -9.74 -0.58 -6.82
C VAL A 127 -9.39 0.88 -7.01
N ALA A 128 -8.12 1.23 -6.83
CA ALA A 128 -7.65 2.61 -6.95
C ALA A 128 -7.31 3.03 -8.39
N GLY A 129 -7.28 2.09 -9.34
CA GLY A 129 -6.90 2.38 -10.73
C GLY A 129 -5.43 2.75 -10.86
N THR A 130 -4.57 2.04 -10.14
CA THR A 130 -3.12 2.29 -10.13
C THR A 130 -2.34 1.08 -10.62
N ILE A 131 -1.07 1.32 -10.94
CA ILE A 131 -0.13 0.30 -11.36
C ILE A 131 1.22 0.63 -10.73
N VAL A 132 2.05 -0.38 -10.51
CA VAL A 132 3.37 -0.17 -9.93
C VAL A 132 4.44 -0.44 -10.98
N THR A 133 5.32 0.53 -11.15
CA THR A 133 6.39 0.51 -12.14
C THR A 133 7.76 0.59 -11.47
N THR A 134 8.82 0.32 -12.24
CA THR A 134 10.21 0.38 -11.76
C THR A 134 10.80 1.77 -11.81
N SER A 135 10.04 2.76 -12.22
CA SER A 135 10.57 4.14 -12.30
C SER A 135 9.51 5.19 -12.03
#